data_2aa9be310892f394a5007831cc0af229
#
_entry.id   2aa9be310892f394a5007831cc0af229
#
_cell.length_a   1.000
_cell.length_b   1.000
_cell.length_c   1.000
_cell.angle_alpha   90.00
_cell.angle_beta   90.00
_cell.angle_gamma   90.00
#
_symmetry.space_group_name_H-M   'P 1'
#
loop_
_entity.id
_entity.type
_entity.pdbx_description
1 polymer ?
#
loop_
_entity_poly.entity_id
_entity_poly.type
_entity_poly.pdbx_seq_one_letter_code
_entity_poly.pdbx_strand_id
1 'polypeptide(L)'
;MNKIEINHFKAFAHPIRVEADGHNLLVYGENGAGKSSLFEAIYLYYFGHRRFQQSLLRGVRRDRQQELNHFWQEYIHRDGTDGTEAEIRIDGRPIVLDEPVRPPQACALLCTAQLSCQADIPEEDGLNLRRLYGRMAVSGDLPSLDTEQAGAYLREVNRVLQEEFREACTVGLDNDEYDLYLASADGHLRASHSLHRYFNEARINLVVLLLHLVIARRALEGDRQPLLVLDDVVTSLDACNRRFLARYLLRTFAGWQVLLFTHNIGFYNLFIRCIEEQKAAAQWQLLNLYITRQGPNLSRCEHQVTAAKLRRRLTQEQDGMAPEELCMAIRKRFEAVLLEIARALQIGATERPNYYLHRLLDDGRPCYLKHNKKSPVSTADDLVREIVRQLEEEADATAKLEAIRKRVEAYSCIESLPSLQAVVSQLHQYEKLFIHAQAHGSGSTPSFHYKEAEHALSLLELLEQQAEALRREVGGM
;
A
#
# COMPACT_ATOMS: atom_id res chain seq x y z
N MET A 1 -3.52 -13.74 -13.56
CA MET A 1 -4.78 -13.04 -13.94
C MET A 1 -4.41 -11.76 -14.64
N ASN A 2 -4.96 -11.53 -15.84
CA ASN A 2 -4.63 -10.35 -16.64
C ASN A 2 -5.77 -9.33 -16.68
N LYS A 3 -7.01 -9.79 -16.70
CA LYS A 3 -8.17 -8.92 -16.92
C LYS A 3 -9.38 -9.38 -16.11
N ILE A 4 -10.08 -8.43 -15.51
CA ILE A 4 -11.37 -8.63 -14.83
C ILE A 4 -12.40 -7.73 -15.51
N GLU A 5 -13.54 -8.28 -15.89
CA GLU A 5 -14.66 -7.56 -16.47
C GLU A 5 -15.92 -7.89 -15.66
N ILE A 6 -16.61 -6.84 -15.22
CA ILE A 6 -17.79 -6.96 -14.37
C ILE A 6 -18.87 -6.04 -14.93
N ASN A 7 -20.10 -6.52 -14.99
CA ASN A 7 -21.25 -5.75 -15.45
C ASN A 7 -22.49 -6.11 -14.63
N HIS A 8 -23.33 -5.14 -14.30
CA HIS A 8 -24.56 -5.29 -13.53
C HIS A 8 -24.42 -6.11 -12.22
N PHE A 9 -23.30 -5.91 -11.52
CA PHE A 9 -22.97 -6.67 -10.33
C PHE A 9 -22.77 -5.75 -9.11
N LYS A 10 -23.58 -5.92 -8.08
CA LYS A 10 -23.51 -5.15 -6.80
C LYS A 10 -23.37 -3.64 -7.01
N ALA A 11 -22.21 -3.07 -6.70
CA ALA A 11 -21.94 -1.65 -6.85
C ALA A 11 -21.87 -1.20 -8.34
N PHE A 12 -21.67 -2.12 -9.26
CA PHE A 12 -21.39 -1.82 -10.66
C PHE A 12 -22.65 -1.93 -11.54
N ALA A 13 -23.32 -0.80 -11.78
CA ALA A 13 -24.45 -0.71 -12.73
C ALA A 13 -23.98 -0.82 -14.19
N HIS A 14 -22.78 -0.34 -14.47
CA HIS A 14 -22.19 -0.30 -15.80
C HIS A 14 -20.93 -1.16 -15.88
N PRO A 15 -20.50 -1.55 -17.10
CA PRO A 15 -19.29 -2.35 -17.25
C PRO A 15 -18.06 -1.67 -16.66
N ILE A 16 -17.37 -2.38 -15.80
CA ILE A 16 -16.05 -1.98 -15.30
C ILE A 16 -14.99 -3.00 -15.76
N ARG A 17 -13.84 -2.51 -16.15
CA ARG A 17 -12.74 -3.32 -16.62
C ARG A 17 -11.48 -3.00 -15.80
N VAL A 18 -10.84 -4.02 -15.25
CA VAL A 18 -9.56 -3.95 -14.55
C VAL A 18 -8.52 -4.70 -15.35
N GLU A 19 -7.53 -4.01 -15.87
CA GLU A 19 -6.43 -4.59 -16.61
C GLU A 19 -5.22 -4.73 -15.69
N ALA A 20 -4.98 -5.94 -15.20
CA ALA A 20 -3.85 -6.26 -14.32
C ALA A 20 -2.61 -6.68 -15.10
N ASP A 21 -2.75 -7.28 -16.29
CA ASP A 21 -1.66 -7.73 -17.16
C ASP A 21 -0.59 -8.58 -16.44
N GLY A 22 -1.03 -9.42 -15.49
CA GLY A 22 -0.15 -10.22 -14.64
C GLY A 22 0.57 -9.45 -13.53
N HIS A 23 0.41 -8.12 -13.44
CA HIS A 23 0.99 -7.31 -12.37
C HIS A 23 0.22 -7.44 -11.06
N ASN A 24 0.88 -7.11 -9.97
CA ASN A 24 0.24 -6.87 -8.69
C ASN A 24 -0.61 -5.60 -8.76
N LEU A 25 -1.73 -5.56 -8.04
CA LEU A 25 -2.59 -4.38 -7.96
C LEU A 25 -2.66 -3.85 -6.53
N LEU A 26 -2.44 -2.55 -6.37
CA LEU A 26 -2.80 -1.83 -5.16
C LEU A 26 -3.96 -0.89 -5.50
N VAL A 27 -5.14 -1.19 -4.97
CA VAL A 27 -6.38 -0.47 -5.26
C VAL A 27 -6.82 0.32 -4.04
N TYR A 28 -6.78 1.64 -4.16
CA TYR A 28 -7.41 2.54 -3.19
C TYR A 28 -8.84 2.86 -3.63
N GLY A 29 -9.72 3.00 -2.67
CA GLY A 29 -11.07 3.53 -2.92
C GLY A 29 -11.77 3.87 -1.61
N GLU A 30 -12.61 4.89 -1.62
CA GLU A 30 -13.43 5.26 -0.48
C GLU A 30 -14.44 4.16 -0.12
N ASN A 31 -15.03 4.25 1.08
CA ASN A 31 -16.10 3.36 1.48
C ASN A 31 -17.29 3.50 0.52
N GLY A 32 -17.82 2.37 0.07
CA GLY A 32 -18.90 2.35 -0.92
C GLY A 32 -18.43 2.43 -2.38
N ALA A 33 -17.16 2.68 -2.69
CA ALA A 33 -16.66 2.78 -4.05
C ALA A 33 -16.71 1.47 -4.88
N GLY A 34 -17.01 0.32 -4.25
CA GLY A 34 -17.15 -0.96 -4.95
C GLY A 34 -15.96 -1.92 -4.78
N LYS A 35 -14.99 -1.63 -3.90
CA LYS A 35 -13.84 -2.53 -3.62
C LYS A 35 -14.28 -3.94 -3.23
N SER A 36 -15.16 -4.04 -2.24
CA SER A 36 -15.68 -5.34 -1.79
C SER A 36 -16.55 -6.03 -2.84
N SER A 37 -17.20 -5.25 -3.73
CA SER A 37 -17.90 -5.81 -4.89
C SER A 37 -16.92 -6.41 -5.90
N LEU A 38 -15.78 -5.75 -6.14
CA LEU A 38 -14.71 -6.30 -6.98
C LEU A 38 -14.09 -7.55 -6.35
N PHE A 39 -13.80 -7.52 -5.05
CA PHE A 39 -13.34 -8.70 -4.29
C PHE A 39 -14.34 -9.86 -4.42
N GLU A 40 -15.61 -9.58 -4.22
CA GLU A 40 -16.65 -10.61 -4.24
C GLU A 40 -16.88 -11.18 -5.66
N ALA A 41 -16.72 -10.39 -6.71
CA ALA A 41 -16.73 -10.88 -8.08
C ALA A 41 -15.58 -11.89 -8.32
N ILE A 42 -14.37 -11.58 -7.83
CA ILE A 42 -13.24 -12.50 -7.89
C ILE A 42 -13.53 -13.74 -7.03
N TYR A 43 -14.06 -13.56 -5.83
CA TYR A 43 -14.43 -14.66 -4.95
C TYR A 43 -15.44 -15.60 -5.62
N LEU A 44 -16.51 -15.08 -6.23
CA LEU A 44 -17.50 -15.89 -6.91
C LEU A 44 -16.92 -16.62 -8.13
N TYR A 45 -16.01 -16.01 -8.87
CA TYR A 45 -15.36 -16.67 -9.99
C TYR A 45 -14.59 -17.92 -9.56
N TYR A 46 -13.86 -17.86 -8.43
CA TYR A 46 -13.06 -18.97 -7.95
C TYR A 46 -13.82 -19.98 -7.07
N PHE A 47 -14.79 -19.50 -6.28
CA PHE A 47 -15.47 -20.28 -5.24
C PHE A 47 -17.00 -20.29 -5.39
N GLY A 48 -17.56 -19.64 -6.41
CA GLY A 48 -19.00 -19.49 -6.60
C GLY A 48 -19.70 -20.84 -6.76
N HIS A 49 -19.08 -21.80 -7.45
CA HIS A 49 -19.61 -23.16 -7.56
C HIS A 49 -19.80 -23.81 -6.18
N ARG A 50 -18.79 -23.75 -5.30
CA ARG A 50 -18.90 -24.31 -3.94
C ARG A 50 -20.00 -23.62 -3.13
N ARG A 51 -20.11 -22.29 -3.24
CA ARG A 51 -21.12 -21.49 -2.56
C ARG A 51 -22.53 -21.80 -3.08
N PHE A 52 -22.66 -21.96 -4.38
CA PHE A 52 -23.92 -22.36 -5.01
C PHE A 52 -24.35 -23.77 -4.60
N GLN A 53 -23.44 -24.74 -4.56
CA GLN A 53 -23.75 -26.10 -4.05
C GLN A 53 -24.21 -26.09 -2.59
N GLN A 54 -23.62 -25.23 -1.75
CA GLN A 54 -24.07 -25.05 -0.37
C GLN A 54 -25.48 -24.43 -0.28
N SER A 55 -25.84 -23.51 -1.19
CA SER A 55 -27.20 -22.94 -1.23
C SER A 55 -28.24 -24.00 -1.64
N LEU A 56 -27.91 -24.84 -2.62
CA LEU A 56 -28.77 -25.96 -3.03
C LEU A 56 -29.06 -26.93 -1.89
N LEU A 57 -28.08 -27.18 -1.02
CA LEU A 57 -28.24 -28.07 0.15
C LEU A 57 -29.12 -27.46 1.25
N ARG A 58 -29.17 -26.12 1.33
CA ARG A 58 -29.99 -25.36 2.31
C ARG A 58 -31.36 -24.97 1.79
N GLY A 59 -31.55 -24.99 0.47
CA GLY A 59 -32.76 -24.53 -0.20
C GLY A 59 -33.94 -25.48 0.02
N VAL A 60 -35.14 -24.91 0.12
CA VAL A 60 -36.41 -25.65 0.17
C VAL A 60 -36.79 -26.05 -1.27
N ARG A 61 -36.54 -27.30 -1.67
CA ARG A 61 -37.03 -27.99 -2.91
C ARG A 61 -37.33 -27.07 -4.10
N ARG A 62 -36.41 -26.23 -4.50
CA ARG A 62 -36.51 -25.44 -5.74
C ARG A 62 -35.88 -26.23 -6.88
N ASP A 63 -36.40 -26.02 -8.09
CA ASP A 63 -35.70 -26.44 -9.28
C ASP A 63 -34.32 -25.77 -9.36
N ARG A 64 -33.32 -26.47 -9.88
CA ARG A 64 -31.94 -25.99 -9.95
C ARG A 64 -31.84 -24.61 -10.65
N GLN A 65 -32.64 -24.40 -11.70
CA GLN A 65 -32.67 -23.12 -12.42
C GLN A 65 -33.28 -21.99 -11.57
N GLN A 66 -34.28 -22.28 -10.78
CA GLN A 66 -34.90 -21.34 -9.86
C GLN A 66 -33.92 -20.95 -8.73
N GLU A 67 -33.15 -21.92 -8.23
CA GLU A 67 -32.15 -21.63 -7.22
C GLU A 67 -30.99 -20.83 -7.80
N LEU A 68 -30.55 -21.07 -9.04
CA LEU A 68 -29.55 -20.29 -9.74
C LEU A 68 -30.00 -18.84 -9.93
N ASN A 69 -31.24 -18.63 -10.36
CA ASN A 69 -31.81 -17.30 -10.50
C ASN A 69 -31.89 -16.58 -9.15
N HIS A 70 -32.33 -17.29 -8.11
CA HIS A 70 -32.38 -16.75 -6.75
C HIS A 70 -30.98 -16.38 -6.22
N PHE A 71 -30.00 -17.25 -6.46
CA PHE A 71 -28.60 -16.97 -6.10
C PHE A 71 -28.08 -15.69 -6.76
N TRP A 72 -28.33 -15.51 -8.07
CA TRP A 72 -27.91 -14.31 -8.78
C TRP A 72 -28.62 -13.04 -8.33
N GLN A 73 -29.88 -13.11 -7.88
CA GLN A 73 -30.61 -11.95 -7.35
C GLN A 73 -29.92 -11.27 -6.18
N GLU A 74 -29.13 -11.99 -5.38
CA GLU A 74 -28.33 -11.41 -4.30
C GLU A 74 -27.18 -10.52 -4.79
N TYR A 75 -26.76 -10.68 -6.05
CA TYR A 75 -25.58 -10.06 -6.63
C TYR A 75 -25.86 -9.06 -7.74
N ILE A 76 -27.05 -9.05 -8.29
CA ILE A 76 -27.45 -8.09 -9.34
C ILE A 76 -27.49 -6.67 -8.75
N HIS A 77 -27.08 -5.69 -9.54
CA HIS A 77 -27.18 -4.29 -9.17
C HIS A 77 -28.65 -3.90 -8.96
N ARG A 78 -28.94 -3.04 -7.97
CA ARG A 78 -30.30 -2.66 -7.55
C ARG A 78 -31.16 -2.03 -8.66
N ASP A 79 -30.53 -1.33 -9.62
CA ASP A 79 -31.21 -0.71 -10.76
C ASP A 79 -31.41 -1.68 -11.93
N GLY A 80 -31.05 -2.96 -11.76
CA GLY A 80 -31.32 -4.01 -12.73
C GLY A 80 -32.82 -4.22 -12.88
N THR A 81 -33.32 -4.17 -14.13
CA THR A 81 -34.69 -4.54 -14.47
C THR A 81 -34.84 -6.06 -14.53
N ASP A 82 -36.08 -6.57 -14.46
CA ASP A 82 -36.33 -8.00 -14.67
C ASP A 82 -35.70 -8.47 -15.99
N GLY A 83 -34.82 -9.47 -15.90
CA GLY A 83 -34.05 -10.00 -17.04
C GLY A 83 -32.62 -9.46 -17.17
N THR A 84 -32.19 -8.55 -16.30
CA THR A 84 -30.77 -8.15 -16.25
C THR A 84 -29.96 -9.26 -15.61
N GLU A 85 -28.90 -9.70 -16.28
CA GLU A 85 -27.96 -10.71 -15.74
C GLU A 85 -26.67 -10.03 -15.29
N ALA A 86 -26.17 -10.45 -14.11
CA ALA A 86 -24.86 -10.06 -13.65
C ALA A 86 -23.79 -10.83 -14.45
N GLU A 87 -22.81 -10.12 -14.95
CA GLU A 87 -21.75 -10.70 -15.77
C GLU A 87 -20.38 -10.51 -15.10
N ILE A 88 -19.66 -11.60 -14.92
CA ILE A 88 -18.27 -11.60 -14.42
C ILE A 88 -17.43 -12.42 -15.38
N ARG A 89 -16.34 -11.83 -15.88
CA ARG A 89 -15.35 -12.52 -16.72
C ARG A 89 -13.95 -12.29 -16.17
N ILE A 90 -13.16 -13.33 -16.10
CA ILE A 90 -11.73 -13.25 -15.80
C ILE A 90 -10.95 -13.84 -16.98
N ASP A 91 -10.02 -13.06 -17.52
CA ASP A 91 -9.24 -13.40 -18.72
C ASP A 91 -10.14 -13.86 -19.89
N GLY A 92 -11.29 -13.16 -20.08
CA GLY A 92 -12.28 -13.44 -21.11
C GLY A 92 -13.20 -14.65 -20.83
N ARG A 93 -12.97 -15.40 -19.75
CA ARG A 93 -13.78 -16.57 -19.38
C ARG A 93 -14.90 -16.14 -18.44
N PRO A 94 -16.16 -16.44 -18.76
CA PRO A 94 -17.28 -16.13 -17.88
C PRO A 94 -17.26 -17.01 -16.63
N ILE A 95 -17.89 -16.52 -15.58
CA ILE A 95 -18.17 -17.34 -14.40
C ILE A 95 -19.14 -18.47 -14.73
N VAL A 96 -18.88 -19.65 -14.19
CA VAL A 96 -19.78 -20.81 -14.27
C VAL A 96 -20.05 -21.31 -12.86
N LEU A 97 -21.33 -21.32 -12.44
CA LEU A 97 -21.72 -21.79 -11.09
C LEU A 97 -22.15 -23.25 -11.07
N ASP A 98 -22.58 -23.79 -12.22
CA ASP A 98 -23.14 -25.12 -12.32
C ASP A 98 -22.09 -26.24 -12.30
N GLU A 99 -20.89 -25.94 -12.76
CA GLU A 99 -19.82 -26.89 -12.87
C GLU A 99 -18.58 -26.41 -12.11
N PRO A 100 -17.78 -27.33 -11.53
CA PRO A 100 -16.52 -26.96 -10.93
C PRO A 100 -15.56 -26.50 -12.02
N VAL A 101 -15.33 -25.18 -12.07
CA VAL A 101 -14.33 -24.61 -12.98
C VAL A 101 -12.95 -24.82 -12.37
N ARG A 102 -12.02 -25.44 -13.11
CA ARG A 102 -10.61 -25.37 -12.74
C ARG A 102 -10.15 -23.92 -12.89
N PRO A 103 -9.82 -23.26 -11.79
CA PRO A 103 -9.34 -21.87 -11.86
C PRO A 103 -8.05 -21.85 -12.71
N PRO A 104 -7.87 -20.80 -13.53
CA PRO A 104 -6.67 -20.66 -14.39
C PRO A 104 -5.38 -20.51 -13.56
N GLN A 105 -5.51 -20.19 -12.29
CA GLN A 105 -4.45 -19.88 -11.34
C GLN A 105 -4.87 -20.29 -9.93
N ALA A 106 -3.99 -20.91 -9.17
CA ALA A 106 -4.23 -21.16 -7.76
C ALA A 106 -4.40 -19.86 -6.99
N CYS A 107 -5.32 -19.81 -6.04
CA CYS A 107 -5.61 -18.55 -5.36
C CYS A 107 -5.94 -18.72 -3.87
N ALA A 108 -5.68 -17.67 -3.12
CA ALA A 108 -6.15 -17.47 -1.76
C ALA A 108 -6.77 -16.07 -1.62
N LEU A 109 -7.95 -16.00 -1.03
CA LEU A 109 -8.70 -14.78 -0.83
C LEU A 109 -8.97 -14.54 0.65
N LEU A 110 -8.80 -13.31 1.09
CA LEU A 110 -9.02 -12.92 2.49
C LEU A 110 -9.62 -11.52 2.56
N CYS A 111 -10.69 -11.37 3.32
CA CYS A 111 -11.32 -10.07 3.60
C CYS A 111 -11.48 -9.84 5.10
N THR A 112 -11.80 -8.60 5.46
CA THR A 112 -12.03 -8.19 6.86
C THR A 112 -13.07 -9.06 7.56
N ALA A 113 -14.14 -9.47 6.88
CA ALA A 113 -15.19 -10.31 7.47
C ALA A 113 -14.66 -11.69 7.92
N GLN A 114 -13.64 -12.22 7.25
CA GLN A 114 -12.99 -13.47 7.64
C GLN A 114 -12.02 -13.29 8.81
N LEU A 115 -11.47 -12.08 8.97
CA LEU A 115 -10.60 -11.73 10.11
C LEU A 115 -11.40 -11.45 11.38
N SER A 116 -12.55 -10.77 11.25
CA SER A 116 -13.45 -10.48 12.37
C SER A 116 -14.28 -11.71 12.76
N CYS A 117 -13.61 -12.85 12.93
CA CYS A 117 -14.23 -14.09 13.43
C CYS A 117 -15.00 -13.91 14.76
N GLN A 118 -14.85 -12.76 15.38
CA GLN A 118 -15.48 -12.38 16.64
C GLN A 118 -16.99 -12.15 16.52
N ALA A 119 -17.51 -11.76 15.35
CA ALA A 119 -18.94 -11.52 15.17
C ALA A 119 -19.79 -12.80 15.28
N ASP A 120 -19.19 -13.95 15.01
CA ASP A 120 -19.86 -15.25 15.00
C ASP A 120 -19.43 -16.18 16.16
N ILE A 121 -18.47 -15.74 16.98
CA ILE A 121 -18.00 -16.51 18.14
C ILE A 121 -18.68 -15.88 19.38
N PRO A 122 -19.49 -16.63 20.14
CA PRO A 122 -19.98 -16.17 21.44
C PRO A 122 -18.80 -15.64 22.26
N GLU A 123 -19.01 -14.60 23.06
CA GLU A 123 -17.94 -13.97 23.88
C GLU A 123 -17.15 -14.96 24.73
N GLU A 124 -17.72 -16.11 25.00
CA GLU A 124 -17.13 -17.21 25.80
C GLU A 124 -16.27 -18.18 24.97
N ASP A 125 -16.46 -18.24 23.63
CA ASP A 125 -15.70 -19.13 22.77
C ASP A 125 -14.34 -18.49 22.37
N GLY A 126 -13.30 -19.33 22.34
CA GLY A 126 -11.96 -18.93 21.89
C GLY A 126 -11.77 -19.05 20.37
N LEU A 127 -10.55 -18.80 19.90
CA LEU A 127 -10.15 -19.07 18.52
C LEU A 127 -9.95 -20.58 18.35
N ASN A 128 -10.52 -21.15 17.27
CA ASN A 128 -10.34 -22.56 16.92
C ASN A 128 -9.73 -22.68 15.53
N LEU A 129 -8.56 -23.32 15.43
CA LEU A 129 -7.80 -23.46 14.18
C LEU A 129 -8.56 -24.26 13.11
N ARG A 130 -9.31 -25.29 13.48
CA ARG A 130 -10.08 -26.10 12.54
C ARG A 130 -11.24 -25.30 11.93
N ARG A 131 -11.89 -24.45 12.72
CA ARG A 131 -12.95 -23.53 12.23
C ARG A 131 -12.35 -22.48 11.29
N LEU A 132 -11.20 -21.86 11.63
CA LEU A 132 -10.49 -20.91 10.78
C LEU A 132 -10.10 -21.59 9.46
N TYR A 133 -9.50 -22.78 9.53
CA TYR A 133 -9.07 -23.57 8.39
C TYR A 133 -10.23 -23.91 7.44
N GLY A 134 -11.37 -24.32 7.97
CA GLY A 134 -12.58 -24.67 7.19
C GLY A 134 -13.25 -23.47 6.50
N ARG A 135 -12.98 -22.22 6.95
CA ARG A 135 -13.51 -21.00 6.37
C ARG A 135 -12.58 -20.34 5.33
N MET A 136 -11.39 -20.88 5.15
CA MET A 136 -10.42 -20.32 4.22
C MET A 136 -10.86 -20.43 2.77
N ALA A 137 -10.77 -19.33 2.04
CA ALA A 137 -10.97 -19.29 0.60
C ALA A 137 -9.63 -19.54 -0.12
N VAL A 138 -9.23 -20.81 -0.18
CA VAL A 138 -8.04 -21.28 -0.89
C VAL A 138 -8.48 -22.25 -1.98
N SER A 139 -7.97 -22.08 -3.21
CA SER A 139 -8.27 -22.98 -4.33
C SER A 139 -7.58 -24.33 -4.12
N GLY A 140 -8.22 -25.37 -4.64
CA GLY A 140 -7.78 -26.74 -4.41
C GLY A 140 -8.35 -27.32 -3.10
N ASP A 141 -8.01 -28.55 -2.84
CA ASP A 141 -8.38 -29.24 -1.61
C ASP A 141 -7.31 -28.99 -0.56
N LEU A 142 -7.67 -28.24 0.48
CA LEU A 142 -6.81 -28.14 1.64
C LEU A 142 -6.61 -29.54 2.23
N PRO A 143 -5.36 -29.95 2.55
CA PRO A 143 -5.12 -31.24 3.18
C PRO A 143 -5.88 -31.36 4.51
N SER A 144 -6.18 -32.56 4.96
CA SER A 144 -6.81 -32.77 6.27
C SER A 144 -5.89 -32.20 7.36
N LEU A 145 -6.42 -31.28 8.17
CA LEU A 145 -5.65 -30.68 9.26
C LEU A 145 -5.38 -31.71 10.35
N ASP A 146 -4.13 -32.13 10.51
CA ASP A 146 -3.64 -32.92 11.61
C ASP A 146 -2.84 -32.11 12.61
N THR A 147 -2.47 -32.70 13.74
CA THR A 147 -1.75 -32.02 14.83
C THR A 147 -0.34 -31.59 14.42
N GLU A 148 0.33 -32.34 13.56
CA GLU A 148 1.67 -32.04 13.09
C GLU A 148 1.67 -30.79 12.18
N GLN A 149 0.74 -30.76 11.21
CA GLN A 149 0.52 -29.60 10.35
C GLN A 149 0.11 -28.37 11.14
N ALA A 150 -0.84 -28.52 12.07
CA ALA A 150 -1.25 -27.43 12.95
C ALA A 150 -0.05 -26.87 13.72
N GLY A 151 0.77 -27.74 14.31
CA GLY A 151 2.00 -27.36 14.98
C GLY A 151 3.00 -26.67 14.05
N ALA A 152 3.12 -27.10 12.79
CA ALA A 152 3.99 -26.48 11.81
C ALA A 152 3.51 -25.06 11.43
N TYR A 153 2.21 -24.86 11.24
CA TYR A 153 1.64 -23.52 11.00
C TYR A 153 1.88 -22.57 12.18
N LEU A 154 1.63 -23.03 13.39
CA LEU A 154 1.80 -22.22 14.60
C LEU A 154 3.26 -21.87 14.86
N ARG A 155 4.21 -22.77 14.64
CA ARG A 155 5.66 -22.46 14.72
C ARG A 155 6.03 -21.35 13.75
N GLU A 156 5.51 -21.41 12.53
CA GLU A 156 5.80 -20.38 11.53
C GLU A 156 5.15 -19.04 11.88
N VAL A 157 3.89 -19.03 12.33
CA VAL A 157 3.20 -17.80 12.79
C VAL A 157 3.96 -17.18 13.95
N ASN A 158 4.39 -17.97 14.94
CA ASN A 158 5.17 -17.47 16.07
C ASN A 158 6.51 -16.85 15.62
N ARG A 159 7.20 -17.50 14.69
CA ARG A 159 8.42 -16.96 14.10
C ARG A 159 8.16 -15.61 13.45
N VAL A 160 7.11 -15.47 12.62
CA VAL A 160 6.75 -14.21 11.97
C VAL A 160 6.34 -13.14 12.98
N LEU A 161 5.54 -13.48 14.00
CA LEU A 161 5.17 -12.57 15.08
C LEU A 161 6.39 -11.97 15.77
N GLN A 162 7.36 -12.81 16.13
CA GLN A 162 8.56 -12.40 16.88
C GLN A 162 9.60 -11.68 16.00
N GLU A 163 9.95 -12.25 14.85
CA GLU A 163 11.04 -11.74 14.01
C GLU A 163 10.63 -10.54 13.16
N GLU A 164 9.39 -10.57 12.59
CA GLU A 164 8.92 -9.58 11.64
C GLU A 164 8.11 -8.46 12.31
N PHE A 165 7.17 -8.85 13.18
CA PHE A 165 6.27 -7.90 13.83
C PHE A 165 6.76 -7.46 15.20
N ARG A 166 7.75 -8.14 15.76
CA ARG A 166 8.28 -7.87 17.10
C ARG A 166 7.22 -7.87 18.19
N GLU A 167 6.19 -8.72 17.99
CA GLU A 167 5.11 -8.86 18.94
C GLU A 167 5.53 -9.75 20.11
N ALA A 168 5.26 -9.27 21.32
CA ALA A 168 5.56 -9.99 22.55
C ALA A 168 4.42 -10.97 22.90
N CYS A 169 3.97 -11.77 21.92
CA CYS A 169 2.99 -12.82 22.15
C CYS A 169 3.31 -14.07 21.33
N THR A 170 2.77 -15.20 21.79
CA THR A 170 2.84 -16.48 21.10
C THR A 170 1.44 -17.09 21.00
N VAL A 171 1.23 -17.94 20.01
CA VAL A 171 0.01 -18.71 19.79
C VAL A 171 0.34 -20.19 19.80
N GLY A 172 -0.51 -21.01 20.40
CA GLY A 172 -0.35 -22.47 20.44
C GLY A 172 -1.69 -23.20 20.49
N LEU A 173 -1.65 -24.53 20.42
CA LEU A 173 -2.81 -25.38 20.64
C LEU A 173 -3.03 -25.56 22.14
N ASP A 174 -4.28 -25.41 22.58
CA ASP A 174 -4.68 -25.60 23.98
C ASP A 174 -5.11 -27.05 24.24
N ASN A 175 -5.75 -27.70 23.26
CA ASN A 175 -6.30 -29.05 23.36
C ASN A 175 -6.31 -29.75 22.00
N ASP A 176 -6.73 -31.01 22.00
CA ASP A 176 -6.86 -31.86 20.80
C ASP A 176 -8.04 -31.44 19.90
N GLU A 177 -8.90 -30.55 20.34
CA GLU A 177 -10.00 -29.96 19.55
C GLU A 177 -9.55 -28.77 18.70
N TYR A 178 -8.26 -28.47 18.69
CA TYR A 178 -7.63 -27.36 17.94
C TYR A 178 -7.98 -25.95 18.43
N ASP A 179 -8.37 -25.84 19.70
CA ASP A 179 -8.51 -24.52 20.31
C ASP A 179 -7.15 -23.87 20.46
N LEU A 180 -7.09 -22.56 20.17
CA LEU A 180 -5.87 -21.78 20.21
C LEU A 180 -5.78 -21.02 21.53
N TYR A 181 -4.64 -21.04 22.17
CA TYR A 181 -4.32 -20.06 23.21
C TYR A 181 -3.39 -18.99 22.69
N LEU A 182 -3.51 -17.79 23.25
CA LEU A 182 -2.52 -16.74 23.14
C LEU A 182 -1.82 -16.62 24.50
N ALA A 183 -0.50 -16.40 24.45
CA ALA A 183 0.29 -16.17 25.65
C ALA A 183 1.19 -14.95 25.47
N SER A 184 1.44 -14.19 26.56
CA SER A 184 2.46 -13.15 26.59
C SER A 184 3.86 -13.76 26.53
N ALA A 185 4.86 -13.00 26.04
CA ALA A 185 6.23 -13.48 25.90
C ALA A 185 6.89 -13.86 27.24
N ASP A 186 6.47 -13.22 28.34
CA ASP A 186 6.93 -13.50 29.69
C ASP A 186 6.23 -14.72 30.33
N GLY A 187 5.26 -15.32 29.65
CA GLY A 187 4.51 -16.49 30.10
C GLY A 187 3.51 -16.24 31.25
N HIS A 188 3.41 -14.99 31.74
CA HIS A 188 2.51 -14.68 32.87
C HIS A 188 1.04 -14.67 32.47
N LEU A 189 0.74 -14.43 31.21
CA LEU A 189 -0.61 -14.39 30.69
C LEU A 189 -0.77 -15.47 29.62
N ARG A 190 -1.73 -16.39 29.82
CA ARG A 190 -2.16 -17.38 28.83
C ARG A 190 -3.68 -17.48 28.86
N ALA A 191 -4.30 -17.34 27.71
CA ALA A 191 -5.75 -17.43 27.57
C ALA A 191 -6.14 -18.15 26.29
N SER A 192 -7.13 -19.03 26.35
CA SER A 192 -7.76 -19.72 25.21
C SER A 192 -9.20 -19.25 24.99
N HIS A 193 -9.85 -18.71 26.03
CA HIS A 193 -11.22 -18.20 25.98
C HIS A 193 -11.26 -16.74 26.35
N SER A 194 -12.31 -16.02 25.94
CA SER A 194 -12.51 -14.59 26.25
C SER A 194 -11.27 -13.75 25.93
N LEU A 195 -10.62 -14.00 24.79
CA LEU A 195 -9.32 -13.43 24.41
C LEU A 195 -9.29 -11.90 24.48
N HIS A 196 -10.42 -11.24 24.18
CA HIS A 196 -10.52 -9.77 24.22
C HIS A 196 -10.46 -9.16 25.63
N ARG A 197 -10.58 -9.95 26.68
CA ARG A 197 -10.35 -9.47 28.05
C ARG A 197 -8.86 -9.32 28.36
N TYR A 198 -8.00 -10.04 27.64
CA TYR A 198 -6.58 -10.17 27.92
C TYR A 198 -5.68 -9.61 26.82
N PHE A 199 -6.15 -9.66 25.57
CA PHE A 199 -5.42 -9.18 24.41
C PHE A 199 -6.26 -8.17 23.63
N ASN A 200 -5.62 -7.12 23.11
CA ASN A 200 -6.32 -6.15 22.29
C ASN A 200 -6.75 -6.78 20.96
N GLU A 201 -7.82 -6.28 20.38
CA GLU A 201 -8.39 -6.75 19.12
C GLU A 201 -7.38 -6.75 17.96
N ALA A 202 -6.52 -5.72 17.88
CA ALA A 202 -5.50 -5.61 16.85
C ALA A 202 -4.53 -6.81 16.87
N ARG A 203 -4.14 -7.27 18.05
CA ARG A 203 -3.23 -8.43 18.22
C ARG A 203 -3.92 -9.73 17.83
N ILE A 204 -5.17 -9.92 18.24
CA ILE A 204 -5.96 -11.10 17.86
C ILE A 204 -6.13 -11.16 16.35
N ASN A 205 -6.52 -10.05 15.73
CA ASN A 205 -6.69 -9.96 14.28
C ASN A 205 -5.38 -10.15 13.52
N LEU A 206 -4.25 -9.67 14.07
CA LEU A 206 -2.93 -9.93 13.49
C LEU A 206 -2.59 -11.43 13.50
N VAL A 207 -2.84 -12.13 14.61
CA VAL A 207 -2.63 -13.59 14.68
C VAL A 207 -3.49 -14.32 13.67
N VAL A 208 -4.78 -13.99 13.56
CA VAL A 208 -5.71 -14.59 12.59
C VAL A 208 -5.25 -14.29 11.15
N LEU A 209 -4.84 -13.06 10.86
CA LEU A 209 -4.30 -12.67 9.54
C LEU A 209 -3.06 -13.50 9.19
N LEU A 210 -2.12 -13.62 10.10
CA LEU A 210 -0.88 -14.37 9.87
C LEU A 210 -1.15 -15.87 9.70
N LEU A 211 -2.10 -16.44 10.47
CA LEU A 211 -2.54 -17.82 10.26
C LEU A 211 -3.06 -18.03 8.83
N HIS A 212 -3.94 -17.16 8.34
CA HIS A 212 -4.45 -17.24 6.99
C HIS A 212 -3.33 -17.14 5.93
N LEU A 213 -2.40 -16.17 6.10
CA LEU A 213 -1.31 -15.97 5.15
C LEU A 213 -0.32 -17.15 5.14
N VAL A 214 0.03 -17.69 6.30
CA VAL A 214 0.94 -18.85 6.43
C VAL A 214 0.31 -20.10 5.84
N ILE A 215 -0.95 -20.38 6.17
CA ILE A 215 -1.67 -21.55 5.66
C ILE A 215 -1.84 -21.43 4.14
N ALA A 216 -2.28 -20.28 3.62
CA ALA A 216 -2.44 -20.05 2.18
C ALA A 216 -1.11 -20.24 1.44
N ARG A 217 -0.02 -19.70 1.98
CA ARG A 217 1.32 -19.85 1.39
C ARG A 217 1.73 -21.32 1.30
N ARG A 218 1.55 -22.08 2.36
CA ARG A 218 1.90 -23.50 2.38
C ARG A 218 1.00 -24.36 1.51
N ALA A 219 -0.30 -24.04 1.49
CA ALA A 219 -1.27 -24.77 0.68
C ALA A 219 -1.03 -24.61 -0.83
N LEU A 220 -0.48 -23.48 -1.26
CA LEU A 220 -0.21 -23.16 -2.66
C LEU A 220 1.30 -23.16 -2.98
N GLU A 221 2.11 -23.76 -2.12
CA GLU A 221 3.54 -23.93 -2.35
C GLU A 221 3.76 -24.89 -3.54
N GLY A 222 4.53 -24.44 -4.52
CA GLY A 222 4.78 -25.21 -5.75
C GLY A 222 3.85 -24.88 -6.93
N ASP A 223 2.76 -24.16 -6.70
CA ASP A 223 1.93 -23.64 -7.80
C ASP A 223 2.64 -22.54 -8.57
N ARG A 224 2.38 -22.50 -9.89
CA ARG A 224 2.97 -21.48 -10.75
C ARG A 224 2.24 -20.15 -10.56
N GLN A 225 2.91 -19.18 -9.96
CA GLN A 225 2.43 -17.82 -9.74
C GLN A 225 1.02 -17.75 -9.11
N PRO A 226 0.87 -18.19 -7.84
CA PRO A 226 -0.42 -18.15 -7.16
C PRO A 226 -0.94 -16.71 -7.01
N LEU A 227 -2.27 -16.57 -6.85
CA LEU A 227 -2.96 -15.31 -6.65
C LEU A 227 -3.31 -15.12 -5.17
N LEU A 228 -2.95 -13.98 -4.60
CA LEU A 228 -3.40 -13.56 -3.27
C LEU A 228 -4.28 -12.31 -3.41
N VAL A 229 -5.52 -12.36 -2.91
CA VAL A 229 -6.43 -11.22 -2.91
C VAL A 229 -6.79 -10.84 -1.48
N LEU A 230 -6.52 -9.59 -1.12
CA LEU A 230 -6.72 -9.04 0.22
C LEU A 230 -7.67 -7.85 0.17
N ASP A 231 -8.79 -7.89 0.91
CA ASP A 231 -9.75 -6.78 1.00
C ASP A 231 -9.80 -6.19 2.42
N ASP A 232 -9.29 -4.98 2.56
CA ASP A 232 -9.30 -4.14 3.77
C ASP A 232 -8.76 -4.81 5.05
N VAL A 233 -7.79 -5.73 4.91
CA VAL A 233 -7.24 -6.56 6.01
C VAL A 233 -6.46 -5.78 7.08
N VAL A 234 -6.29 -4.46 6.93
CA VAL A 234 -5.48 -3.61 7.82
C VAL A 234 -6.30 -2.76 8.79
N THR A 235 -7.61 -2.90 8.80
CA THR A 235 -8.52 -1.97 9.49
C THR A 235 -8.22 -1.87 10.99
N SER A 236 -7.94 -2.99 11.64
CA SER A 236 -7.65 -3.07 13.07
C SER A 236 -6.17 -2.93 13.44
N LEU A 237 -5.25 -2.87 12.45
CA LEU A 237 -3.81 -2.81 12.71
C LEU A 237 -3.34 -1.38 12.99
N ASP A 238 -2.44 -1.21 13.96
CA ASP A 238 -1.74 0.04 14.21
C ASP A 238 -0.72 0.39 13.11
N ALA A 239 -0.18 1.60 13.15
CA ALA A 239 0.72 2.11 12.11
C ALA A 239 2.02 1.28 11.97
N CYS A 240 2.55 0.76 13.09
CA CYS A 240 3.76 -0.07 13.07
C CYS A 240 3.48 -1.42 12.42
N ASN A 241 2.41 -2.09 12.82
CA ASN A 241 2.01 -3.38 12.29
C ASN A 241 1.61 -3.30 10.82
N ARG A 242 1.01 -2.19 10.37
CA ARG A 242 0.76 -1.92 8.94
C ARG A 242 2.06 -1.89 8.12
N ARG A 243 3.13 -1.28 8.64
CA ARG A 243 4.43 -1.24 7.94
C ARG A 243 5.09 -2.62 7.89
N PHE A 244 5.04 -3.35 8.99
CA PHE A 244 5.55 -4.72 9.03
C PHE A 244 4.79 -5.63 8.07
N LEU A 245 3.46 -5.54 8.04
CA LEU A 245 2.62 -6.28 7.10
C LEU A 245 2.97 -5.95 5.64
N ALA A 246 3.11 -4.67 5.29
CA ALA A 246 3.47 -4.27 3.94
C ALA A 246 4.81 -4.90 3.51
N ARG A 247 5.83 -4.85 4.36
CA ARG A 247 7.14 -5.46 4.09
C ARG A 247 7.07 -6.98 4.03
N TYR A 248 6.31 -7.59 4.92
CA TYR A 248 6.10 -9.04 4.95
C TYR A 248 5.43 -9.53 3.65
N LEU A 249 4.35 -8.87 3.22
CA LEU A 249 3.66 -9.20 1.97
C LEU A 249 4.59 -9.08 0.76
N LEU A 250 5.28 -7.96 0.60
CA LEU A 250 6.17 -7.71 -0.53
C LEU A 250 7.32 -8.72 -0.61
N ARG A 251 7.85 -9.18 0.52
CA ARG A 251 8.95 -10.13 0.57
C ARG A 251 8.46 -11.57 0.43
N THR A 252 7.45 -11.96 1.21
CA THR A 252 7.02 -13.35 1.33
C THR A 252 6.23 -13.81 0.10
N PHE A 253 5.49 -12.89 -0.53
CA PHE A 253 4.67 -13.18 -1.70
C PHE A 253 5.24 -12.57 -3.00
N ALA A 254 6.56 -12.35 -3.06
CA ALA A 254 7.23 -11.77 -4.23
C ALA A 254 7.03 -12.58 -5.54
N GLY A 255 6.85 -13.90 -5.42
CA GLY A 255 6.57 -14.79 -6.56
C GLY A 255 5.08 -14.96 -6.90
N TRP A 256 4.20 -14.29 -6.16
CA TRP A 256 2.75 -14.35 -6.34
C TRP A 256 2.25 -13.13 -7.09
N GLN A 257 1.04 -13.23 -7.66
CA GLN A 257 0.28 -12.06 -8.03
C GLN A 257 -0.56 -11.62 -6.83
N VAL A 258 -0.42 -10.37 -6.40
CA VAL A 258 -1.10 -9.84 -5.22
C VAL A 258 -2.07 -8.73 -5.63
N LEU A 259 -3.34 -8.86 -5.26
CA LEU A 259 -4.35 -7.81 -5.36
C LEU A 259 -4.70 -7.33 -3.97
N LEU A 260 -4.40 -6.09 -3.66
CA LEU A 260 -4.61 -5.49 -2.35
C LEU A 260 -5.57 -4.31 -2.47
N PHE A 261 -6.74 -4.45 -1.86
CA PHE A 261 -7.77 -3.40 -1.79
C PHE A 261 -7.72 -2.72 -0.42
N THR A 262 -7.82 -1.41 -0.40
CA THR A 262 -7.87 -0.66 0.86
C THR A 262 -8.63 0.66 0.73
N HIS A 263 -9.35 1.05 1.80
CA HIS A 263 -9.93 2.38 1.94
C HIS A 263 -9.03 3.31 2.78
N ASN A 264 -7.95 2.77 3.38
CA ASN A 264 -7.06 3.53 4.23
C ASN A 264 -5.96 4.21 3.42
N ILE A 265 -6.09 5.52 3.18
CA ILE A 265 -5.12 6.31 2.40
C ILE A 265 -3.72 6.30 3.03
N GLY A 266 -3.63 6.27 4.37
CA GLY A 266 -2.35 6.20 5.07
C GLY A 266 -1.62 4.88 4.79
N PHE A 267 -2.35 3.76 4.77
CA PHE A 267 -1.79 2.46 4.43
C PHE A 267 -1.43 2.37 2.93
N TYR A 268 -2.28 2.91 2.06
CA TYR A 268 -2.01 2.98 0.62
C TYR A 268 -0.68 3.70 0.34
N ASN A 269 -0.48 4.89 0.91
CA ASN A 269 0.76 5.65 0.76
C ASN A 269 1.97 4.94 1.40
N LEU A 270 1.77 4.31 2.55
CA LEU A 270 2.81 3.51 3.22
C LEU A 270 3.24 2.32 2.36
N PHE A 271 2.28 1.64 1.73
CA PHE A 271 2.55 0.47 0.89
C PHE A 271 3.32 0.87 -0.38
N ILE A 272 2.95 2.00 -1.04
CA ILE A 272 3.71 2.58 -2.16
C ILE A 272 5.16 2.82 -1.75
N ARG A 273 5.38 3.44 -0.59
CA ARG A 273 6.74 3.67 -0.08
C ARG A 273 7.51 2.36 0.11
N CYS A 274 6.87 1.30 0.62
CA CYS A 274 7.50 0.00 0.77
C CYS A 274 7.82 -0.64 -0.59
N ILE A 275 6.96 -0.47 -1.61
CA ILE A 275 7.21 -0.90 -2.99
C ILE A 275 8.46 -0.20 -3.55
N GLU A 276 8.59 1.11 -3.34
CA GLU A 276 9.75 1.90 -3.78
C GLU A 276 11.03 1.50 -3.05
N GLU A 277 10.98 1.35 -1.71
CA GLU A 277 12.11 0.88 -0.87
C GLU A 277 12.65 -0.47 -1.36
N GLN A 278 11.78 -1.36 -1.82
CA GLN A 278 12.14 -2.69 -2.34
C GLN A 278 12.41 -2.73 -3.85
N LYS A 279 12.38 -1.58 -4.52
CA LYS A 279 12.57 -1.45 -5.99
C LYS A 279 11.59 -2.33 -6.80
N ALA A 280 10.39 -2.56 -6.28
CA ALA A 280 9.37 -3.43 -6.88
C ALA A 280 8.34 -2.68 -7.73
N ALA A 281 8.53 -1.38 -7.99
CA ALA A 281 7.55 -0.51 -8.67
C ALA A 281 7.09 -1.03 -10.05
N ALA A 282 7.99 -1.67 -10.79
CA ALA A 282 7.66 -2.25 -12.11
C ALA A 282 6.68 -3.45 -12.03
N GLN A 283 6.52 -4.06 -10.85
CA GLN A 283 5.64 -5.22 -10.65
C GLN A 283 4.25 -4.83 -10.17
N TRP A 284 4.01 -3.55 -9.81
CA TRP A 284 2.79 -3.07 -9.22
C TRP A 284 2.10 -2.03 -10.09
N GLN A 285 0.79 -2.18 -10.25
CA GLN A 285 -0.08 -1.14 -10.77
C GLN A 285 -0.87 -0.53 -9.62
N LEU A 286 -0.97 0.79 -9.63
CA LEU A 286 -1.73 1.57 -8.67
C LEU A 286 -3.05 2.00 -9.28
N LEU A 287 -4.15 1.70 -8.61
CA LEU A 287 -5.49 2.00 -9.09
C LEU A 287 -6.26 2.80 -8.03
N ASN A 288 -7.10 3.72 -8.50
CA ASN A 288 -8.07 4.43 -7.68
C ASN A 288 -9.49 4.11 -8.15
N LEU A 289 -10.29 3.53 -7.27
CA LEU A 289 -11.69 3.25 -7.47
C LEU A 289 -12.51 4.32 -6.74
N TYR A 290 -13.25 5.14 -7.48
CA TYR A 290 -13.98 6.30 -6.96
C TYR A 290 -15.41 6.35 -7.49
N ILE A 291 -16.28 7.08 -6.80
CA ILE A 291 -17.69 7.20 -7.15
C ILE A 291 -17.89 8.44 -8.00
N THR A 292 -18.56 8.28 -9.14
CA THR A 292 -19.05 9.37 -10.00
C THR A 292 -20.57 9.43 -9.95
N ARG A 293 -21.16 10.44 -10.59
CA ARG A 293 -22.63 10.50 -10.77
C ARG A 293 -23.21 9.32 -11.55
N GLN A 294 -22.37 8.64 -12.34
CA GLN A 294 -22.74 7.47 -13.14
C GLN A 294 -22.41 6.14 -12.46
N GLY A 295 -21.91 6.18 -11.21
CA GLY A 295 -21.50 5.00 -10.44
C GLY A 295 -19.97 4.90 -10.26
N PRO A 296 -19.50 3.75 -9.79
CA PRO A 296 -18.08 3.50 -9.59
C PRO A 296 -17.28 3.59 -10.89
N ASN A 297 -16.13 4.23 -10.82
CA ASN A 297 -15.18 4.35 -11.92
C ASN A 297 -13.77 4.05 -11.43
N LEU A 298 -12.90 3.56 -12.33
CA LEU A 298 -11.54 3.15 -12.04
C LEU A 298 -10.57 4.01 -12.83
N SER A 299 -9.58 4.57 -12.14
CA SER A 299 -8.46 5.26 -12.78
C SER A 299 -7.13 4.63 -12.41
N ARG A 300 -6.20 4.61 -13.34
CA ARG A 300 -4.84 4.18 -13.08
C ARG A 300 -4.05 5.33 -12.46
N CYS A 301 -3.44 5.09 -11.30
CA CYS A 301 -2.52 6.03 -10.67
C CYS A 301 -1.10 5.71 -11.14
N GLU A 302 -0.35 6.74 -11.50
CA GLU A 302 1.07 6.54 -11.81
C GLU A 302 1.90 6.59 -10.53
N HIS A 303 2.86 5.68 -10.38
CA HIS A 303 3.81 5.65 -9.25
C HIS A 303 4.58 6.97 -9.11
N GLN A 304 4.97 7.55 -10.23
CA GLN A 304 5.60 8.87 -10.29
C GLN A 304 5.15 9.59 -11.54
N VAL A 305 4.47 10.70 -11.34
CA VAL A 305 4.20 11.64 -12.43
C VAL A 305 5.44 12.52 -12.58
N THR A 306 6.31 12.24 -13.55
CA THR A 306 7.49 13.07 -13.82
C THR A 306 7.13 14.28 -14.67
N ALA A 307 7.97 15.33 -14.63
CA ALA A 307 7.81 16.51 -15.47
C ALA A 307 7.75 16.16 -16.96
N ALA A 308 8.56 15.22 -17.41
CA ALA A 308 8.55 14.72 -18.80
C ALA A 308 7.21 14.08 -19.19
N LYS A 309 6.57 13.34 -18.29
CA LYS A 309 5.23 12.78 -18.53
C LYS A 309 4.16 13.86 -18.59
N LEU A 310 4.21 14.85 -17.68
CA LEU A 310 3.31 16.00 -17.71
C LEU A 310 3.47 16.79 -19.01
N ARG A 311 4.69 16.97 -19.49
CA ARG A 311 4.97 17.62 -20.77
C ARG A 311 4.35 16.87 -21.95
N ARG A 312 4.46 15.55 -22.00
CA ARG A 312 3.81 14.74 -23.03
C ARG A 312 2.30 14.91 -23.03
N ARG A 313 1.66 14.94 -21.85
CA ARG A 313 0.22 15.19 -21.74
C ARG A 313 -0.19 16.58 -22.20
N LEU A 314 0.65 17.59 -21.95
CA LEU A 314 0.41 18.95 -22.43
C LEU A 314 0.44 19.05 -23.97
N THR A 315 1.25 18.22 -24.64
CA THR A 315 1.43 18.24 -26.10
C THR A 315 0.48 17.30 -26.87
N GLN A 316 -0.20 16.35 -26.20
CA GLN A 316 -1.14 15.42 -26.81
C GLN A 316 -2.53 16.06 -26.89
N GLU A 317 -2.96 16.46 -28.11
CA GLU A 317 -4.23 17.14 -28.37
C GLU A 317 -5.49 16.31 -28.08
N GLN A 318 -5.43 14.98 -28.02
CA GLN A 318 -6.60 14.11 -27.86
C GLN A 318 -6.98 13.78 -26.41
N ASP A 319 -6.06 13.95 -25.45
CA ASP A 319 -6.29 13.73 -24.01
C ASP A 319 -5.80 14.95 -23.19
N GLY A 320 -6.00 16.13 -23.71
CA GLY A 320 -5.57 17.40 -23.09
C GLY A 320 -6.07 17.49 -21.65
N MET A 321 -5.13 17.46 -20.71
CA MET A 321 -5.43 17.72 -19.30
C MET A 321 -5.95 19.15 -19.16
N ALA A 322 -7.04 19.34 -18.38
CA ALA A 322 -7.51 20.68 -18.09
C ALA A 322 -6.40 21.52 -17.44
N PRO A 323 -6.31 22.83 -17.74
CA PRO A 323 -5.25 23.70 -17.21
C PRO A 323 -5.09 23.63 -15.69
N GLU A 324 -6.21 23.56 -14.96
CA GLU A 324 -6.24 23.44 -13.50
C GLU A 324 -5.66 22.10 -13.05
N GLU A 325 -5.96 21.01 -13.75
CA GLU A 325 -5.43 19.69 -13.46
C GLU A 325 -3.93 19.62 -13.69
N LEU A 326 -3.43 20.26 -14.75
CA LEU A 326 -1.99 20.35 -15.02
C LEU A 326 -1.27 21.15 -13.94
N CYS A 327 -1.80 22.31 -13.55
CA CYS A 327 -1.24 23.13 -12.46
C CYS A 327 -1.17 22.33 -11.15
N MET A 328 -2.25 21.62 -10.81
CA MET A 328 -2.28 20.76 -9.62
C MET A 328 -1.29 19.60 -9.71
N ALA A 329 -1.11 19.01 -10.88
CA ALA A 329 -0.14 17.92 -11.09
C ALA A 329 1.31 18.43 -10.97
N ILE A 330 1.62 19.60 -11.53
CA ILE A 330 2.94 20.28 -11.39
C ILE A 330 3.23 20.54 -9.91
N ARG A 331 2.27 21.11 -9.18
CA ARG A 331 2.39 21.38 -7.75
C ARG A 331 2.64 20.10 -6.93
N LYS A 332 1.81 19.07 -7.12
CA LYS A 332 1.98 17.78 -6.44
C LYS A 332 3.35 17.17 -6.70
N ARG A 333 3.84 17.28 -7.93
CA ARG A 333 5.18 16.76 -8.25
C ARG A 333 6.28 17.59 -7.61
N PHE A 334 6.17 18.92 -7.62
CA PHE A 334 7.09 19.82 -6.93
C PHE A 334 7.19 19.48 -5.43
N GLU A 335 6.05 19.36 -4.73
CA GLU A 335 6.00 18.98 -3.32
C GLU A 335 6.63 17.58 -3.08
N ALA A 336 6.41 16.63 -3.98
CA ALA A 336 7.03 15.31 -3.90
C ALA A 336 8.56 15.37 -4.04
N VAL A 337 9.08 16.14 -4.99
CA VAL A 337 10.53 16.33 -5.17
C VAL A 337 11.16 17.06 -3.98
N LEU A 338 10.47 18.07 -3.41
CA LEU A 338 10.92 18.72 -2.17
C LEU A 338 11.07 17.72 -1.01
N LEU A 339 10.13 16.78 -0.88
CA LEU A 339 10.21 15.74 0.13
C LEU A 339 11.38 14.78 -0.13
N GLU A 340 11.67 14.46 -1.39
CA GLU A 340 12.82 13.66 -1.77
C GLU A 340 14.14 14.34 -1.41
N ILE A 341 14.25 15.64 -1.68
CA ILE A 341 15.38 16.50 -1.30
C ILE A 341 15.54 16.55 0.23
N ALA A 342 14.42 16.79 0.95
CA ALA A 342 14.43 16.86 2.40
C ALA A 342 14.93 15.56 3.04
N ARG A 343 14.56 14.42 2.49
CA ARG A 343 15.05 13.10 2.93
C ARG A 343 16.54 12.92 2.66
N ALA A 344 17.01 13.32 1.48
CA ALA A 344 18.42 13.24 1.12
C ALA A 344 19.29 14.11 2.05
N LEU A 345 18.80 15.29 2.41
CA LEU A 345 19.46 16.23 3.33
C LEU A 345 19.14 15.96 4.81
N GLN A 346 18.33 14.94 5.13
CA GLN A 346 17.93 14.59 6.50
C GLN A 346 17.21 15.73 7.26
N ILE A 347 16.51 16.63 6.54
CA ILE A 347 15.81 17.76 7.14
C ILE A 347 14.55 17.34 7.91
N GLY A 348 14.07 16.12 7.68
CA GLY A 348 12.84 15.57 8.25
C GLY A 348 12.04 14.81 7.18
N ALA A 349 11.03 14.05 7.58
CA ALA A 349 10.30 13.18 6.66
C ALA A 349 8.76 13.36 6.70
N THR A 350 8.25 14.14 7.66
CA THR A 350 6.81 14.25 7.95
C THR A 350 6.29 15.69 7.99
N GLU A 351 7.16 16.65 7.71
CA GLU A 351 6.84 18.07 7.78
C GLU A 351 6.06 18.53 6.52
N ARG A 352 5.44 19.70 6.63
CA ARG A 352 4.73 20.30 5.50
C ARG A 352 5.71 20.84 4.46
N PRO A 353 5.35 20.92 3.15
CA PRO A 353 6.23 21.45 2.09
C PRO A 353 6.83 22.83 2.40
N ASN A 354 6.07 23.75 3.01
CA ASN A 354 6.56 25.06 3.41
C ASN A 354 7.72 24.99 4.42
N TYR A 355 7.77 24.00 5.30
CA TYR A 355 8.89 23.80 6.21
C TYR A 355 10.16 23.47 5.44
N TYR A 356 10.08 22.59 4.45
CA TYR A 356 11.24 22.24 3.62
C TYR A 356 11.73 23.42 2.79
N LEU A 357 10.81 24.22 2.24
CA LEU A 357 11.15 25.45 1.52
C LEU A 357 11.89 26.45 2.42
N HIS A 358 11.37 26.67 3.63
CA HIS A 358 12.04 27.50 4.64
C HIS A 358 13.46 27.01 4.94
N ARG A 359 13.63 25.73 5.20
CA ARG A 359 14.94 25.14 5.50
C ARG A 359 15.91 25.16 4.31
N LEU A 360 15.41 25.20 3.08
CA LEU A 360 16.25 25.24 1.87
C LEU A 360 16.57 26.68 1.41
N LEU A 361 15.69 27.66 1.65
CA LEU A 361 15.74 28.96 1.00
C LEU A 361 15.95 30.16 1.94
N ASP A 362 15.82 30.01 3.28
CA ASP A 362 15.93 31.11 4.22
C ASP A 362 17.34 31.74 4.30
N ASP A 363 17.39 33.04 4.66
CA ASP A 363 18.63 33.82 4.71
C ASP A 363 19.65 33.38 5.75
N GLY A 364 19.21 32.63 6.78
CA GLY A 364 20.10 31.91 7.71
C GLY A 364 20.47 30.52 7.22
N ARG A 365 20.59 30.30 5.93
CA ARG A 365 20.70 29.01 5.23
C ARG A 365 21.58 28.02 5.98
N PRO A 366 21.04 26.92 6.48
CA PRO A 366 21.88 25.86 6.98
C PRO A 366 22.73 25.37 5.80
N CYS A 367 24.04 25.55 5.90
CA CYS A 367 24.96 24.96 4.95
C CYS A 367 25.03 23.47 5.25
N TYR A 368 24.53 22.64 4.36
CA TYR A 368 24.59 21.19 4.48
C TYR A 368 25.94 20.71 4.00
N LEU A 369 26.57 19.85 4.79
CA LEU A 369 27.87 19.28 4.52
C LEU A 369 27.75 17.75 4.40
N LYS A 370 28.56 17.17 3.52
CA LYS A 370 28.68 15.72 3.37
C LYS A 370 29.84 15.23 4.21
N HIS A 371 29.64 14.13 4.98
CA HIS A 371 30.71 13.46 5.70
C HIS A 371 31.48 12.51 4.76
N ASN A 372 32.81 12.67 4.65
CA ASN A 372 33.63 11.94 3.67
C ASN A 372 33.77 10.42 3.95
N LYS A 373 33.51 9.97 5.17
CA LYS A 373 33.65 8.55 5.57
C LYS A 373 32.37 7.86 5.98
N LYS A 374 31.28 8.63 6.16
CA LYS A 374 30.00 8.11 6.63
C LYS A 374 28.90 8.88 5.93
N SER A 375 27.82 8.23 5.60
CA SER A 375 26.69 8.75 4.84
C SER A 375 25.82 9.87 5.46
N PRO A 376 25.95 10.38 6.70
CA PRO A 376 25.07 11.44 7.15
C PRO A 376 25.48 12.81 6.63
N VAL A 377 24.48 13.55 6.19
CA VAL A 377 24.56 14.98 5.97
C VAL A 377 24.51 15.68 7.33
N SER A 378 25.40 16.60 7.58
CA SER A 378 25.45 17.44 8.77
C SER A 378 25.27 18.92 8.39
N THR A 379 24.88 19.74 9.34
CA THR A 379 24.85 21.19 9.13
C THR A 379 26.20 21.82 9.45
N ALA A 380 26.51 22.99 8.89
CA ALA A 380 27.68 23.75 9.25
C ALA A 380 27.69 24.12 10.74
N ASP A 381 26.51 24.34 11.33
CA ASP A 381 26.36 24.59 12.77
C ASP A 381 26.83 23.41 13.62
N ASP A 382 26.56 22.17 13.18
CA ASP A 382 27.04 20.97 13.88
C ASP A 382 28.58 20.88 13.84
N LEU A 383 29.16 21.20 12.68
CA LEU A 383 30.63 21.25 12.54
C LEU A 383 31.23 22.34 13.43
N VAL A 384 30.61 23.53 13.45
CA VAL A 384 31.08 24.63 14.33
C VAL A 384 31.01 24.24 15.80
N ARG A 385 29.91 23.63 16.26
CA ARG A 385 29.78 23.14 17.64
C ARG A 385 30.84 22.10 17.97
N GLU A 386 31.12 21.21 17.04
CA GLU A 386 32.16 20.19 17.24
C GLU A 386 33.57 20.81 17.33
N ILE A 387 33.85 21.84 16.50
CA ILE A 387 35.08 22.62 16.56
C ILE A 387 35.22 23.33 17.93
N VAL A 388 34.17 24.00 18.38
CA VAL A 388 34.13 24.70 19.68
C VAL A 388 34.40 23.71 20.81
N ARG A 389 33.78 22.54 20.80
CA ARG A 389 34.00 21.49 21.79
C ARG A 389 35.48 21.06 21.84
N GLN A 390 36.13 20.86 20.68
CA GLN A 390 37.53 20.49 20.64
C GLN A 390 38.45 21.62 21.18
N LEU A 391 38.06 22.89 20.99
CA LEU A 391 38.77 24.02 21.59
C LEU A 391 38.67 24.08 23.12
N GLU A 392 37.57 23.55 23.68
CA GLU A 392 37.36 23.50 25.14
C GLU A 392 38.02 22.27 25.81
N GLU A 393 37.97 21.10 25.13
CA GLU A 393 38.40 19.83 25.69
C GLU A 393 39.95 19.64 25.69
N GLU A 394 40.64 20.12 24.65
CA GLU A 394 42.07 19.92 24.49
C GLU A 394 42.91 20.98 25.25
N ALA A 395 43.96 20.55 25.92
CA ALA A 395 44.80 21.46 26.71
C ALA A 395 45.96 22.10 25.94
N ASP A 396 46.53 21.41 24.95
CA ASP A 396 47.66 21.88 24.15
C ASP A 396 47.22 22.51 22.81
N ALA A 397 47.81 23.62 22.41
CA ALA A 397 47.48 24.35 21.21
C ALA A 397 47.72 23.54 19.92
N THR A 398 48.75 22.73 19.88
CA THR A 398 49.10 21.90 18.72
C THR A 398 48.10 20.77 18.57
N ALA A 399 47.71 20.13 19.66
CA ALA A 399 46.70 19.09 19.70
C ALA A 399 45.31 19.64 19.28
N LYS A 400 44.95 20.85 19.74
CA LYS A 400 43.75 21.56 19.32
C LYS A 400 43.69 21.75 17.81
N LEU A 401 44.74 22.27 17.21
CA LEU A 401 44.82 22.52 15.78
C LEU A 401 44.71 21.23 14.96
N GLU A 402 45.36 20.19 15.39
CA GLU A 402 45.35 18.90 14.71
C GLU A 402 43.94 18.23 14.82
N ALA A 403 43.29 18.31 15.98
CA ALA A 403 41.93 17.82 16.20
C ALA A 403 40.93 18.59 15.32
N ILE A 404 41.01 19.92 15.26
CA ILE A 404 40.14 20.76 14.40
C ILE A 404 40.38 20.44 12.94
N ARG A 405 41.64 20.36 12.48
CA ARG A 405 41.99 20.01 11.12
C ARG A 405 41.37 18.68 10.69
N LYS A 406 41.52 17.66 11.52
CA LYS A 406 40.94 16.32 11.28
C LYS A 406 39.42 16.35 11.20
N ARG A 407 38.76 17.25 11.97
CA ARG A 407 37.29 17.44 11.88
C ARG A 407 36.88 18.12 10.61
N VAL A 408 37.55 19.22 10.23
CA VAL A 408 37.23 19.95 8.99
C VAL A 408 37.48 19.06 7.76
N GLU A 409 38.57 18.29 7.73
CA GLU A 409 38.89 17.36 6.63
C GLU A 409 37.90 16.20 6.52
N ALA A 410 37.09 15.92 7.57
CA ALA A 410 36.06 14.89 7.53
C ALA A 410 34.81 15.31 6.75
N TYR A 411 34.64 16.58 6.44
CA TYR A 411 33.47 17.12 5.75
C TYR A 411 33.84 17.80 4.42
N SER A 412 32.93 17.77 3.49
CA SER A 412 33.01 18.49 2.22
C SER A 412 31.67 19.20 1.91
N CYS A 413 31.71 20.23 1.11
CA CYS A 413 30.51 20.89 0.60
C CYS A 413 29.73 19.96 -0.34
N ILE A 414 28.42 20.12 -0.37
CA ILE A 414 27.56 19.46 -1.33
C ILE A 414 27.53 20.35 -2.59
N GLU A 415 28.17 19.90 -3.66
CA GLU A 415 28.35 20.70 -4.89
C GLU A 415 27.05 20.97 -5.63
N SER A 416 26.11 20.01 -5.61
CA SER A 416 24.79 20.13 -6.26
C SER A 416 23.82 21.06 -5.54
N LEU A 417 24.07 21.38 -4.25
CA LEU A 417 23.11 22.13 -3.42
C LEU A 417 22.82 23.57 -3.90
N PRO A 418 23.82 24.42 -4.28
CA PRO A 418 23.53 25.79 -4.72
C PRO A 418 22.66 25.86 -5.97
N SER A 419 22.90 25.01 -6.97
CA SER A 419 22.10 24.94 -8.18
C SER A 419 20.68 24.44 -7.89
N LEU A 420 20.54 23.46 -7.03
CA LEU A 420 19.25 22.94 -6.57
C LEU A 420 18.46 24.04 -5.84
N GLN A 421 19.06 24.80 -4.92
CA GLN A 421 18.42 25.90 -4.21
C GLN A 421 17.94 27.00 -5.17
N ALA A 422 18.72 27.31 -6.21
CA ALA A 422 18.31 28.29 -7.23
C ALA A 422 17.05 27.84 -7.99
N VAL A 423 16.99 26.59 -8.40
CA VAL A 423 15.81 26.04 -9.11
C VAL A 423 14.58 25.97 -8.19
N VAL A 424 14.75 25.53 -6.93
CA VAL A 424 13.67 25.51 -5.93
C VAL A 424 13.12 26.93 -5.71
N SER A 425 13.99 27.93 -5.61
CA SER A 425 13.57 29.33 -5.45
C SER A 425 12.74 29.82 -6.63
N GLN A 426 13.17 29.53 -7.86
CA GLN A 426 12.44 29.92 -9.07
C GLN A 426 11.07 29.23 -9.14
N LEU A 427 11.00 27.93 -8.90
CA LEU A 427 9.74 27.17 -8.88
C LEU A 427 8.79 27.65 -7.79
N HIS A 428 9.30 27.98 -6.61
CA HIS A 428 8.48 28.51 -5.52
C HIS A 428 7.88 29.87 -5.84
N GLN A 429 8.65 30.76 -6.50
CA GLN A 429 8.12 32.03 -7.00
C GLN A 429 7.02 31.78 -8.05
N TYR A 430 7.24 30.84 -8.93
CA TYR A 430 6.28 30.45 -9.96
C TYR A 430 5.00 29.85 -9.38
N GLU A 431 5.13 29.00 -8.36
CA GLU A 431 4.00 28.45 -7.62
C GLU A 431 3.12 29.57 -7.02
N LYS A 432 3.73 30.55 -6.36
CA LYS A 432 2.99 31.66 -5.74
C LYS A 432 2.28 32.54 -6.77
N LEU A 433 2.93 32.84 -7.88
CA LEU A 433 2.41 33.81 -8.85
C LEU A 433 1.38 33.19 -9.80
N PHE A 434 1.53 31.96 -10.21
CA PHE A 434 0.72 31.35 -11.27
C PHE A 434 -0.10 30.13 -10.80
N ILE A 435 0.51 29.18 -10.14
CA ILE A 435 -0.19 27.94 -9.78
C ILE A 435 -1.21 28.19 -8.66
N HIS A 436 -0.84 28.99 -7.65
CA HIS A 436 -1.71 29.31 -6.52
C HIS A 436 -2.87 30.23 -6.93
N ALA A 437 -2.61 31.18 -7.81
CA ALA A 437 -3.63 32.09 -8.30
C ALA A 437 -4.73 31.38 -9.11
N GLN A 438 -4.38 30.33 -9.85
CA GLN A 438 -5.35 29.54 -10.62
C GLN A 438 -6.09 28.50 -9.77
N ALA A 439 -5.45 27.95 -8.74
CA ALA A 439 -6.08 26.98 -7.84
C ALA A 439 -7.09 27.62 -6.87
N HIS A 440 -6.98 28.93 -6.60
CA HIS A 440 -7.80 29.68 -5.65
C HIS A 440 -8.46 30.93 -6.24
N GLY A 441 -8.32 31.17 -7.54
CA GLY A 441 -8.88 32.35 -8.21
C GLY A 441 -10.40 32.33 -8.26
N SER A 442 -11.03 33.49 -7.95
CA SER A 442 -12.43 33.72 -8.30
C SER A 442 -12.56 33.68 -9.84
N GLY A 443 -13.72 33.29 -10.38
CA GLY A 443 -13.98 33.12 -11.81
C GLY A 443 -13.66 34.27 -12.78
N SER A 444 -12.92 35.29 -12.33
CA SER A 444 -12.36 36.41 -13.09
C SER A 444 -10.85 36.27 -13.36
N THR A 445 -10.20 35.19 -12.96
CA THR A 445 -8.75 34.98 -13.17
C THR A 445 -8.49 34.68 -14.65
N PRO A 446 -7.48 35.36 -15.30
CA PRO A 446 -7.19 35.13 -16.71
C PRO A 446 -6.82 33.66 -16.96
N SER A 447 -7.21 33.19 -18.15
CA SER A 447 -6.96 31.81 -18.58
C SER A 447 -5.47 31.48 -18.56
N PHE A 448 -5.20 30.23 -18.22
CA PHE A 448 -3.91 29.57 -18.26
C PHE A 448 -3.15 29.85 -19.56
N HIS A 449 -1.87 30.18 -19.45
CA HIS A 449 -1.00 30.40 -20.61
C HIS A 449 -0.09 29.19 -20.83
N TYR A 450 -0.18 28.60 -22.02
CA TYR A 450 0.62 27.43 -22.42
C TYR A 450 2.13 27.61 -22.17
N LYS A 451 2.67 28.81 -22.52
CA LYS A 451 4.08 29.14 -22.33
C LYS A 451 4.52 29.11 -20.85
N GLU A 452 3.63 29.48 -19.95
CA GLU A 452 3.90 29.46 -18.50
C GLU A 452 3.94 28.04 -17.95
N ALA A 453 3.03 27.19 -18.39
CA ALA A 453 3.05 25.77 -18.06
C ALA A 453 4.31 25.08 -18.59
N GLU A 454 4.69 25.38 -19.83
CA GLU A 454 5.89 24.84 -20.44
C GLU A 454 7.17 25.28 -19.70
N HIS A 455 7.21 26.54 -19.25
CA HIS A 455 8.31 27.04 -18.44
C HIS A 455 8.35 26.36 -17.05
N ALA A 456 7.21 26.25 -16.36
CA ALA A 456 7.11 25.54 -15.08
C ALA A 456 7.55 24.08 -15.18
N LEU A 457 7.16 23.40 -16.27
CA LEU A 457 7.59 22.04 -16.55
C LEU A 457 9.10 21.94 -16.81
N SER A 458 9.69 22.93 -17.49
CA SER A 458 11.14 22.98 -17.71
C SER A 458 11.91 23.15 -16.41
N LEU A 459 11.43 24.01 -15.49
CA LEU A 459 11.99 24.16 -14.17
C LEU A 459 11.82 22.90 -13.32
N LEU A 460 10.69 22.21 -13.43
CA LEU A 460 10.43 20.97 -12.71
C LEU A 460 11.32 19.83 -13.21
N GLU A 461 11.56 19.72 -14.52
CA GLU A 461 12.52 18.76 -15.10
C GLU A 461 13.94 19.04 -14.59
N LEU A 462 14.34 20.30 -14.55
CA LEU A 462 15.64 20.69 -14.02
C LEU A 462 15.74 20.35 -12.51
N LEU A 463 14.67 20.58 -11.74
CA LEU A 463 14.63 20.23 -10.33
C LEU A 463 14.77 18.71 -10.12
N GLU A 464 14.08 17.90 -10.92
CA GLU A 464 14.20 16.44 -10.87
C GLU A 464 15.65 15.97 -11.14
N GLN A 465 16.31 16.59 -12.12
CA GLN A 465 17.72 16.30 -12.44
C GLN A 465 18.66 16.71 -11.28
N GLN A 466 18.45 17.88 -10.68
CA GLN A 466 19.27 18.34 -9.55
C GLN A 466 19.02 17.51 -8.28
N ALA A 467 17.78 17.08 -8.03
CA ALA A 467 17.46 16.21 -6.92
C ALA A 467 18.11 14.82 -7.07
N GLU A 468 18.17 14.31 -8.29
CA GLU A 468 18.88 13.05 -8.58
C GLU A 468 20.41 13.20 -8.45
N ALA A 469 20.97 14.33 -8.89
CA ALA A 469 22.38 14.64 -8.68
C ALA A 469 22.72 14.71 -7.19
N LEU A 470 21.90 15.40 -6.39
CA LEU A 470 22.04 15.45 -4.93
C LEU A 470 22.00 14.04 -4.32
N ARG A 471 21.04 13.19 -4.73
CA ARG A 471 20.95 11.82 -4.20
C ARG A 471 22.19 11.00 -4.51
N ARG A 472 22.74 11.11 -5.71
CA ARG A 472 23.98 10.42 -6.08
C ARG A 472 25.16 10.92 -5.28
N GLU A 473 25.25 12.23 -5.05
CA GLU A 473 26.31 12.86 -4.32
C GLU A 473 26.29 12.49 -2.82
N VAL A 474 25.10 12.51 -2.20
CA VAL A 474 24.92 12.26 -0.76
C VAL A 474 24.71 10.76 -0.46
N GLY A 475 24.06 10.02 -1.35
CA GLY A 475 23.79 8.59 -1.21
C GLY A 475 24.82 7.69 -1.89
N GLY A 476 25.84 8.28 -2.51
CA GLY A 476 26.83 7.56 -3.28
C GLY A 476 27.69 6.66 -2.41
N MET A 477 27.26 5.46 -2.33
CA MET A 477 28.01 4.21 -2.55
C MET A 477 27.07 3.02 -2.59
#